data_4fd4036061b5206180b072d1c04874ab
#
_entry.id   4fd4036061b5206180b072d1c04874ab
#
_cell.length_a   1.000
_cell.length_b   1.000
_cell.length_c   1.000
_cell.angle_alpha   90.00
_cell.angle_beta   90.00
_cell.angle_gamma   90.00
#
_symmetry.space_group_name_H-M   'P 1'
#
loop_
_entity.id
_entity.type
_entity.pdbx_description
1 polymer ?
#
loop_
_entity_poly.entity_id
_entity_poly.type
_entity_poly.pdbx_seq_one_letter_code
_entity_poly.pdbx_strand_id
1 'polypeptide(L)'
;MLGTQALIFGGWSIIDAIGTKIILEALYKIPIARFQLKRPPPRTLAAKSHFETARVLVALAYFLYCAGRIVLYMEPSVYKALEIDVTASDTAIKRRFRELAKMYHPDKVGEEHADVFRLLHEKYSLISDPDTRLLYNMFGPRIALWERLSTQTEYIHNGFKELVYQHISMLLQQGLGVVLHINRWTSRSMNIGSMWALLLQSCVFIFQMRMLTDEKWSTWLGYATGLAVFQAVSMITNMLFPCILLLQQCNISFDPVSYTHLTLPTK
;
A
#
# COMPACT_ATOMS: atom_id res chain seq x y z
N MET A 1 3.07 -12.87 4.98
CA MET A 1 2.38 -11.57 4.88
C MET A 1 1.79 -11.04 6.19
N LEU A 2 1.05 -11.84 6.97
CA LEU A 2 0.50 -11.40 8.28
C LEU A 2 1.56 -10.87 9.24
N GLY A 3 2.74 -11.49 9.30
CA GLY A 3 3.84 -11.06 10.17
C GLY A 3 4.42 -9.69 9.82
N THR A 4 4.54 -9.37 8.55
CA THR A 4 5.03 -8.06 8.09
C THR A 4 4.03 -6.93 8.37
N GLN A 5 2.73 -7.19 8.22
CA GLN A 5 1.71 -6.20 8.56
C GLN A 5 1.59 -5.97 10.07
N ALA A 6 1.68 -7.01 10.88
CA ALA A 6 1.69 -6.89 12.34
C ALA A 6 2.90 -6.07 12.83
N LEU A 7 4.09 -6.27 12.23
CA LEU A 7 5.28 -5.47 12.51
C LEU A 7 5.12 -4.01 12.09
N ILE A 8 4.47 -3.75 10.95
CA ILE A 8 4.18 -2.38 10.48
C ILE A 8 3.22 -1.68 11.45
N PHE A 9 2.18 -2.37 11.92
CA PHE A 9 1.22 -1.80 12.86
C PHE A 9 1.83 -1.54 14.25
N GLY A 10 2.53 -2.52 14.82
CA GLY A 10 3.26 -2.34 16.09
C GLY A 10 4.32 -1.24 15.99
N GLY A 11 5.06 -1.23 14.88
CA GLY A 11 6.02 -0.18 14.57
C GLY A 11 5.39 1.21 14.45
N TRP A 12 4.18 1.31 13.86
CA TRP A 12 3.46 2.59 13.76
C TRP A 12 3.15 3.21 15.12
N SER A 13 2.70 2.45 16.09
CA SER A 13 2.39 2.96 17.44
C SER A 13 3.62 3.59 18.11
N ILE A 14 4.79 2.99 17.89
CA ILE A 14 6.07 3.51 18.35
C ILE A 14 6.46 4.77 17.56
N ILE A 15 6.33 4.73 16.25
CA ILE A 15 6.63 5.87 15.36
C ILE A 15 5.73 7.06 15.68
N ASP A 16 4.43 6.86 15.89
CA ASP A 16 3.49 7.91 16.26
C ASP A 16 3.89 8.57 17.59
N ALA A 17 4.15 7.76 18.63
CA ALA A 17 4.47 8.26 19.96
C ALA A 17 5.84 8.95 20.05
N ILE A 18 6.89 8.30 19.50
CA ILE A 18 8.27 8.79 19.57
C ILE A 18 8.53 9.83 18.48
N GLY A 19 8.10 9.56 17.25
CA GLY A 19 8.29 10.44 16.11
C GLY A 19 7.63 11.79 16.30
N THR A 20 6.42 11.84 16.87
CA THR A 20 5.74 13.10 17.21
C THR A 20 6.56 13.93 18.19
N LYS A 21 7.11 13.29 19.23
CA LYS A 21 7.97 14.00 20.21
C LYS A 21 9.25 14.52 19.56
N ILE A 22 9.92 13.70 18.75
CA ILE A 22 11.16 14.08 18.06
C ILE A 22 10.91 15.26 17.11
N ILE A 23 9.86 15.20 16.29
CA ILE A 23 9.53 16.28 15.36
C ILE A 23 9.17 17.55 16.14
N LEU A 24 8.40 17.45 17.20
CA LEU A 24 8.02 18.59 18.01
C LEU A 24 9.24 19.27 18.65
N GLU A 25 10.15 18.48 19.23
CA GLU A 25 11.42 19.00 19.78
C GLU A 25 12.31 19.61 18.69
N ALA A 26 12.37 18.99 17.51
CA ALA A 26 13.12 19.55 16.38
C ALA A 26 12.54 20.90 15.93
N LEU A 27 11.21 21.02 15.82
CA LEU A 27 10.53 22.26 15.45
C LEU A 27 10.79 23.39 16.44
N TYR A 28 10.95 23.09 17.72
CA TYR A 28 11.27 24.11 18.73
C TYR A 28 12.76 24.50 18.77
N LYS A 29 13.65 23.59 18.35
CA LYS A 29 15.11 23.81 18.38
C LYS A 29 15.68 24.41 17.10
N ILE A 30 15.07 24.07 15.96
CA ILE A 30 15.58 24.47 14.65
C ILE A 30 14.94 25.79 14.24
N PRO A 31 15.71 26.86 14.05
CA PRO A 31 15.19 28.11 13.51
C PRO A 31 14.86 27.89 12.01
N ILE A 32 13.59 27.69 11.69
CA ILE A 32 13.15 27.57 10.30
C ILE A 32 12.94 28.98 9.76
N ALA A 33 13.84 29.44 8.88
CA ALA A 33 13.74 30.65 8.07
C ALA A 33 13.13 31.86 8.78
N ARG A 34 13.78 32.50 9.75
CA ARG A 34 13.32 33.68 10.53
C ARG A 34 12.16 33.42 11.51
N PHE A 35 11.57 32.24 11.56
CA PHE A 35 10.52 31.90 12.54
C PHE A 35 11.03 30.86 13.52
N GLN A 36 11.30 31.26 14.74
CA GLN A 36 11.52 30.34 15.85
C GLN A 36 10.17 30.08 16.52
N LEU A 37 9.69 28.83 16.41
CA LEU A 37 8.44 28.42 17.04
C LEU A 37 8.64 28.42 18.56
N LYS A 38 7.97 29.33 19.27
CA LYS A 38 8.07 29.41 20.75
C LYS A 38 7.30 28.21 21.34
N ARG A 39 7.92 27.54 22.29
CA ARG A 39 7.28 26.45 23.03
C ARG A 39 6.12 27.01 23.86
N PRO A 40 4.87 26.56 23.62
CA PRO A 40 3.74 27.02 24.41
C PRO A 40 3.76 26.42 25.82
N PRO A 41 3.12 27.06 26.81
CA PRO A 41 2.97 26.49 28.15
C PRO A 41 2.25 25.11 28.08
N PRO A 42 2.63 24.16 28.94
CA PRO A 42 1.98 22.87 29.00
C PRO A 42 0.49 23.01 29.33
N ARG A 43 -0.34 22.11 28.78
CA ARG A 43 -1.81 22.08 28.95
C ARG A 43 -2.57 23.27 28.32
N THR A 44 -1.97 24.03 27.41
CA THR A 44 -2.66 25.10 26.66
C THR A 44 -3.18 24.53 25.32
N LEU A 45 -4.16 25.25 24.72
CA LEU A 45 -4.66 24.94 23.37
C LEU A 45 -3.53 24.96 22.31
N ALA A 46 -2.63 25.93 22.45
CA ALA A 46 -1.47 26.02 21.56
C ALA A 46 -0.56 24.80 21.68
N ALA A 47 -0.34 24.26 22.89
CA ALA A 47 0.43 23.02 23.06
C ALA A 47 -0.26 21.81 22.42
N LYS A 48 -1.60 21.73 22.53
CA LYS A 48 -2.40 20.71 21.89
C LYS A 48 -2.33 20.82 20.37
N SER A 49 -2.53 22.02 19.81
CA SER A 49 -2.46 22.27 18.37
C SER A 49 -1.07 21.93 17.79
N HIS A 50 0.02 22.32 18.46
CA HIS A 50 1.37 21.98 18.02
C HIS A 50 1.59 20.45 18.01
N PHE A 51 1.09 19.75 19.02
CA PHE A 51 1.18 18.29 19.09
C PHE A 51 0.40 17.61 17.97
N GLU A 52 -0.83 18.05 17.70
CA GLU A 52 -1.67 17.55 16.62
C GLU A 52 -1.02 17.80 15.25
N THR A 53 -0.51 18.99 15.02
CA THR A 53 0.23 19.32 13.79
C THR A 53 1.45 18.42 13.61
N ALA A 54 2.23 18.18 14.67
CA ALA A 54 3.38 17.30 14.61
C ALA A 54 2.96 15.84 14.26
N ARG A 55 1.85 15.36 14.81
CA ARG A 55 1.31 14.03 14.48
C ARG A 55 0.91 13.92 13.01
N VAL A 56 0.23 14.92 12.47
CA VAL A 56 -0.13 14.97 11.05
C VAL A 56 1.13 14.94 10.17
N LEU A 57 2.16 15.70 10.55
CA LEU A 57 3.45 15.68 9.82
C LEU A 57 4.14 14.32 9.87
N VAL A 58 4.10 13.61 11.01
CA VAL A 58 4.61 12.23 11.12
C VAL A 58 3.84 11.29 10.21
N ALA A 59 2.50 11.37 10.23
CA ALA A 59 1.66 10.52 9.38
C ALA A 59 1.89 10.81 7.88
N LEU A 60 2.05 12.08 7.52
CA LEU A 60 2.35 12.49 6.15
C LEU A 60 3.74 12.00 5.71
N ALA A 61 4.75 12.14 6.56
CA ALA A 61 6.09 11.63 6.27
C ALA A 61 6.09 10.11 6.08
N TYR A 62 5.36 9.38 6.92
CA TYR A 62 5.19 7.94 6.78
C TYR A 62 4.44 7.57 5.49
N PHE A 63 3.39 8.30 5.16
CA PHE A 63 2.66 8.13 3.90
C PHE A 63 3.58 8.32 2.69
N LEU A 64 4.36 9.39 2.67
CA LEU A 64 5.31 9.67 1.58
C LEU A 64 6.42 8.61 1.49
N TYR A 65 6.91 8.13 2.64
CA TYR A 65 7.86 7.02 2.70
C TYR A 65 7.27 5.74 2.08
N CYS A 66 6.04 5.38 2.42
CA CYS A 66 5.37 4.22 1.85
C CYS A 66 5.13 4.37 0.35
N ALA A 67 4.69 5.56 -0.09
CA ALA A 67 4.51 5.87 -1.50
C ALA A 67 5.83 5.74 -2.28
N GLY A 68 6.90 6.32 -1.77
CA GLY A 68 8.24 6.19 -2.36
C GLY A 68 8.71 4.74 -2.44
N ARG A 69 8.48 3.96 -1.37
CA ARG A 69 8.82 2.53 -1.38
C ARG A 69 8.05 1.75 -2.44
N ILE A 70 6.77 2.01 -2.62
CA ILE A 70 5.98 1.34 -3.65
C ILE A 70 6.54 1.63 -5.04
N VAL A 71 6.86 2.90 -5.33
CA VAL A 71 7.43 3.29 -6.63
C VAL A 71 8.81 2.65 -6.86
N LEU A 72 9.68 2.62 -5.84
CA LEU A 72 11.05 2.13 -5.95
C LEU A 72 11.17 0.60 -5.97
N TYR A 73 10.29 -0.10 -5.23
CA TYR A 73 10.37 -1.54 -5.01
C TYR A 73 9.20 -2.33 -5.61
N MET A 74 8.44 -1.70 -6.52
CA MET A 74 7.41 -2.43 -7.25
C MET A 74 8.07 -3.50 -8.12
N GLU A 75 7.66 -4.75 -7.92
CA GLU A 75 8.17 -5.88 -8.73
C GLU A 75 7.90 -5.61 -10.22
N PRO A 76 8.94 -5.68 -11.07
CA PRO A 76 8.73 -5.53 -12.50
C PRO A 76 7.86 -6.66 -13.01
N SER A 77 6.87 -6.33 -13.84
CA SER A 77 6.05 -7.35 -14.50
C SER A 77 6.90 -8.17 -15.49
N VAL A 78 6.46 -9.39 -15.79
CA VAL A 78 7.06 -10.21 -16.85
C VAL A 78 7.06 -9.47 -18.18
N TYR A 79 6.03 -8.69 -18.47
CA TYR A 79 5.94 -7.88 -19.67
C TYR A 79 7.08 -6.87 -19.77
N LYS A 80 7.44 -6.19 -18.68
CA LYS A 80 8.57 -5.28 -18.64
C LYS A 80 9.91 -6.00 -18.79
N ALA A 81 10.03 -7.20 -18.21
CA ALA A 81 11.24 -8.01 -18.37
C ALA A 81 11.45 -8.52 -19.81
N LEU A 82 10.37 -8.74 -20.54
CA LEU A 82 10.38 -9.12 -21.96
C LEU A 82 10.37 -7.89 -22.89
N GLU A 83 10.31 -6.67 -22.34
CA GLU A 83 10.19 -5.42 -23.09
C GLU A 83 9.00 -5.41 -24.07
N ILE A 84 7.84 -5.84 -23.59
CA ILE A 84 6.56 -5.87 -24.31
C ILE A 84 5.46 -5.18 -23.50
N ASP A 85 4.41 -4.78 -24.19
CA ASP A 85 3.23 -4.21 -23.55
C ASP A 85 2.39 -5.28 -22.84
N VAL A 86 1.71 -4.91 -21.76
CA VAL A 86 0.76 -5.78 -21.03
C VAL A 86 -0.37 -6.23 -21.95
N THR A 87 -0.74 -5.42 -22.92
CA THR A 87 -1.79 -5.68 -23.92
C THR A 87 -1.29 -6.40 -25.18
N ALA A 88 -0.01 -6.80 -25.21
CA ALA A 88 0.59 -7.45 -26.38
C ALA A 88 -0.15 -8.75 -26.78
N SER A 89 -0.26 -9.00 -28.08
CA SER A 89 -0.84 -10.23 -28.60
C SER A 89 0.08 -11.44 -28.34
N ASP A 90 -0.50 -12.64 -28.34
CA ASP A 90 0.26 -13.90 -28.14
C ASP A 90 1.35 -14.08 -29.19
N THR A 91 1.08 -13.63 -30.42
CA THR A 91 2.08 -13.66 -31.52
C THR A 91 3.26 -12.72 -31.25
N ALA A 92 2.99 -11.55 -30.67
CA ALA A 92 4.03 -10.58 -30.28
C ALA A 92 4.87 -11.12 -29.10
N ILE A 93 4.25 -11.73 -28.10
CA ILE A 93 4.91 -12.37 -26.97
C ILE A 93 5.84 -13.49 -27.45
N LYS A 94 5.34 -14.41 -28.29
CA LYS A 94 6.12 -15.51 -28.86
C LYS A 94 7.27 -15.02 -29.73
N ARG A 95 7.07 -13.95 -30.49
CA ARG A 95 8.13 -13.35 -31.31
C ARG A 95 9.22 -12.76 -30.43
N ARG A 96 8.87 -11.94 -29.45
CA ARG A 96 9.84 -11.30 -28.57
C ARG A 96 10.64 -12.30 -27.73
N PHE A 97 9.98 -13.32 -27.21
CA PHE A 97 10.68 -14.41 -26.51
C PHE A 97 11.74 -15.08 -27.40
N ARG A 98 11.40 -15.40 -28.69
CA ARG A 98 12.35 -15.99 -29.62
C ARG A 98 13.54 -15.09 -29.93
N GLU A 99 13.33 -13.77 -30.02
CA GLU A 99 14.38 -12.79 -30.20
C GLU A 99 15.34 -12.80 -29.01
N LEU A 100 14.81 -12.70 -27.79
CA LEU A 100 15.58 -12.71 -26.56
C LEU A 100 16.29 -14.05 -26.33
N ALA A 101 15.62 -15.15 -26.58
CA ALA A 101 16.19 -16.49 -26.47
C ALA A 101 17.37 -16.71 -27.42
N LYS A 102 17.33 -16.12 -28.62
CA LYS A 102 18.49 -16.14 -29.56
C LYS A 102 19.64 -15.27 -29.08
N MET A 103 19.38 -14.17 -28.41
CA MET A 103 20.42 -13.26 -27.88
C MET A 103 21.12 -13.87 -26.67
N TYR A 104 20.36 -14.47 -25.76
CA TYR A 104 20.85 -15.02 -24.48
C TYR A 104 21.05 -16.54 -24.51
N HIS A 105 21.13 -17.13 -25.71
CA HIS A 105 21.37 -18.58 -25.82
C HIS A 105 22.73 -18.95 -25.22
N PRO A 106 22.80 -19.99 -24.37
CA PRO A 106 24.06 -20.38 -23.70
C PRO A 106 25.22 -20.66 -24.67
N ASP A 107 24.91 -21.18 -25.87
CA ASP A 107 25.89 -21.38 -26.96
C ASP A 107 26.57 -20.11 -27.44
N LYS A 108 25.92 -18.94 -27.30
CA LYS A 108 26.45 -17.66 -27.77
C LYS A 108 27.10 -16.84 -26.68
N VAL A 109 26.58 -16.92 -25.47
CA VAL A 109 26.91 -16.01 -24.36
C VAL A 109 27.76 -16.71 -23.31
N GLY A 110 27.93 -18.03 -23.43
CA GLY A 110 28.68 -18.86 -22.48
C GLY A 110 27.87 -19.23 -21.24
N GLU A 111 28.37 -20.17 -20.45
CA GLU A 111 27.72 -20.70 -19.25
C GLU A 111 27.46 -19.62 -18.17
N GLU A 112 28.26 -18.55 -18.18
CA GLU A 112 28.15 -17.41 -17.25
C GLU A 112 26.78 -16.69 -17.30
N HIS A 113 26.06 -16.82 -18.42
CA HIS A 113 24.75 -16.21 -18.64
C HIS A 113 23.59 -17.22 -18.73
N ALA A 114 23.83 -18.49 -18.43
CA ALA A 114 22.81 -19.55 -18.43
C ALA A 114 21.65 -19.23 -17.47
N ASP A 115 21.93 -18.54 -16.36
CA ASP A 115 20.90 -18.09 -15.40
C ASP A 115 19.93 -17.08 -16.00
N VAL A 116 20.39 -16.19 -16.88
CA VAL A 116 19.55 -15.21 -17.57
C VAL A 116 18.58 -15.94 -18.51
N PHE A 117 19.07 -16.91 -19.26
CA PHE A 117 18.24 -17.73 -20.15
C PHE A 117 17.19 -18.53 -19.39
N ARG A 118 17.58 -19.13 -18.26
CA ARG A 118 16.66 -19.87 -17.39
C ARG A 118 15.57 -18.96 -16.84
N LEU A 119 15.93 -17.77 -16.33
CA LEU A 119 15.00 -16.76 -15.83
C LEU A 119 14.05 -16.26 -16.93
N LEU A 120 14.56 -16.05 -18.14
CA LEU A 120 13.77 -15.66 -19.30
C LEU A 120 12.72 -16.73 -19.63
N HIS A 121 13.13 -18.01 -19.62
CA HIS A 121 12.22 -19.13 -19.90
C HIS A 121 11.16 -19.26 -18.81
N GLU A 122 11.53 -19.17 -17.54
CA GLU A 122 10.61 -19.17 -16.40
C GLU A 122 9.57 -18.04 -16.52
N LYS A 123 10.02 -16.81 -16.81
CA LYS A 123 9.12 -15.68 -17.01
C LYS A 123 8.19 -15.88 -18.22
N TYR A 124 8.70 -16.39 -19.32
CA TYR A 124 7.89 -16.66 -20.50
C TYR A 124 6.82 -17.71 -20.22
N SER A 125 7.12 -18.77 -19.46
CA SER A 125 6.15 -19.82 -19.12
C SER A 125 4.89 -19.28 -18.42
N LEU A 126 5.02 -18.20 -17.64
CA LEU A 126 3.91 -17.55 -16.92
C LEU A 126 2.91 -16.85 -17.85
N ILE A 127 3.31 -16.50 -19.08
CA ILE A 127 2.47 -15.75 -20.02
C ILE A 127 2.33 -16.39 -21.40
N SER A 128 2.92 -17.57 -21.59
CA SER A 128 2.91 -18.28 -22.87
C SER A 128 1.57 -18.91 -23.21
N ASP A 129 0.85 -19.36 -22.19
CA ASP A 129 -0.49 -19.94 -22.27
C ASP A 129 -1.54 -18.91 -21.83
N PRO A 130 -2.67 -18.75 -22.56
CA PRO A 130 -3.70 -17.78 -22.25
C PRO A 130 -4.29 -17.91 -20.84
N ASP A 131 -4.52 -19.14 -20.35
CA ASP A 131 -5.10 -19.38 -19.03
C ASP A 131 -4.13 -18.99 -17.92
N THR A 132 -2.87 -19.40 -18.03
CA THR A 132 -1.80 -19.04 -17.10
C THR A 132 -1.52 -17.54 -17.13
N ARG A 133 -1.58 -16.92 -18.33
CA ARG A 133 -1.44 -15.48 -18.49
C ARG A 133 -2.55 -14.71 -17.78
N LEU A 134 -3.81 -15.18 -17.86
CA LEU A 134 -4.93 -14.57 -17.15
C LEU A 134 -4.67 -14.60 -15.64
N LEU A 135 -4.29 -15.76 -15.11
CA LEU A 135 -3.96 -15.91 -13.69
C LEU A 135 -2.76 -15.03 -13.27
N TYR A 136 -1.72 -14.95 -14.10
CA TYR A 136 -0.60 -14.07 -13.87
C TYR A 136 -1.01 -12.60 -13.84
N ASN A 137 -1.86 -12.15 -14.75
CA ASN A 137 -2.36 -10.79 -14.77
C ASN A 137 -3.16 -10.43 -13.51
N MET A 138 -3.92 -11.38 -12.98
CA MET A 138 -4.73 -11.20 -11.77
C MET A 138 -3.90 -11.22 -10.49
N PHE A 139 -3.00 -12.19 -10.34
CA PHE A 139 -2.33 -12.49 -9.06
C PHE A 139 -0.81 -12.32 -9.08
N GLY A 140 -0.22 -12.11 -10.27
CA GLY A 140 1.21 -11.90 -10.43
C GLY A 140 2.06 -13.15 -10.22
N PRO A 141 3.35 -12.99 -9.91
CA PRO A 141 4.29 -14.11 -9.80
C PRO A 141 3.97 -15.08 -8.65
N ARG A 142 3.04 -14.72 -7.75
CA ARG A 142 2.60 -15.59 -6.65
C ARG A 142 1.98 -16.89 -7.11
N ILE A 143 1.42 -16.92 -8.33
CA ILE A 143 0.85 -18.16 -8.89
C ILE A 143 1.87 -19.30 -8.93
N ALA A 144 3.14 -18.99 -9.13
CA ALA A 144 4.22 -19.98 -9.10
C ALA A 144 4.44 -20.60 -7.69
N LEU A 145 4.01 -19.94 -6.64
CA LEU A 145 4.09 -20.45 -5.26
C LEU A 145 2.93 -21.36 -4.87
N TRP A 146 1.89 -21.42 -5.71
CA TRP A 146 0.67 -22.21 -5.47
C TRP A 146 0.73 -23.57 -6.14
N GLU A 147 1.82 -24.31 -5.96
CA GLU A 147 2.16 -25.56 -6.64
C GLU A 147 1.13 -26.70 -6.50
N ARG A 148 0.23 -26.60 -5.50
CA ARG A 148 -0.78 -27.62 -5.21
C ARG A 148 -2.10 -27.41 -5.93
N LEU A 149 -2.26 -26.30 -6.64
CA LEU A 149 -3.50 -25.96 -7.31
C LEU A 149 -3.42 -26.45 -8.76
N SER A 150 -4.49 -27.10 -9.24
CA SER A 150 -4.53 -27.72 -10.55
C SER A 150 -5.52 -27.07 -11.51
N THR A 151 -6.55 -26.44 -10.98
CA THR A 151 -7.61 -25.82 -11.78
C THR A 151 -7.60 -24.30 -11.67
N GLN A 152 -7.98 -23.62 -12.76
CA GLN A 152 -8.11 -22.16 -12.78
C GLN A 152 -9.02 -21.63 -11.65
N THR A 153 -10.10 -22.35 -11.36
CA THR A 153 -11.05 -22.02 -10.28
C THR A 153 -10.38 -22.04 -8.91
N GLU A 154 -9.51 -23.02 -8.64
CA GLU A 154 -8.75 -23.09 -7.38
C GLU A 154 -7.79 -21.92 -7.23
N TYR A 155 -7.10 -21.53 -8.30
CA TYR A 155 -6.24 -20.33 -8.28
C TYR A 155 -7.03 -19.05 -7.97
N ILE A 156 -8.17 -18.87 -8.65
CA ILE A 156 -9.05 -17.71 -8.43
C ILE A 156 -9.57 -17.71 -6.98
N HIS A 157 -10.06 -18.85 -6.50
CA HIS A 157 -10.55 -18.96 -5.12
C HIS A 157 -9.46 -18.64 -4.09
N ASN A 158 -8.25 -19.16 -4.29
CA ASN A 158 -7.13 -18.90 -3.39
C ASN A 158 -6.72 -17.43 -3.39
N GLY A 159 -6.69 -16.79 -4.54
CA GLY A 159 -6.37 -15.35 -4.66
C GLY A 159 -7.42 -14.45 -3.96
N PHE A 160 -8.70 -14.77 -4.13
CA PHE A 160 -9.77 -14.07 -3.42
C PHE A 160 -9.69 -14.29 -1.91
N LYS A 161 -9.42 -15.50 -1.46
CA LYS A 161 -9.24 -15.84 -0.05
C LYS A 161 -8.10 -15.01 0.57
N GLU A 162 -6.96 -14.88 -0.11
CA GLU A 162 -5.86 -14.03 0.35
C GLU A 162 -6.28 -12.56 0.49
N LEU A 163 -7.02 -12.03 -0.51
CA LEU A 163 -7.52 -10.65 -0.48
C LEU A 163 -8.48 -10.44 0.71
N VAL A 164 -9.43 -11.34 0.91
CA VAL A 164 -10.37 -11.28 2.04
C VAL A 164 -9.63 -11.32 3.37
N TYR A 165 -8.69 -12.23 3.55
CA TYR A 165 -7.88 -12.31 4.79
C TYR A 165 -7.10 -11.04 5.06
N GLN A 166 -6.58 -10.40 4.03
CA GLN A 166 -5.86 -9.14 4.16
C GLN A 166 -6.77 -8.03 4.68
N HIS A 167 -7.98 -7.89 4.12
CA HIS A 167 -8.95 -6.89 4.58
C HIS A 167 -9.47 -7.18 5.99
N ILE A 168 -9.74 -8.44 6.33
CA ILE A 168 -10.11 -8.84 7.69
C ILE A 168 -9.00 -8.50 8.68
N SER A 169 -7.74 -8.77 8.34
CA SER A 169 -6.60 -8.41 9.17
C SER A 169 -6.52 -6.91 9.43
N MET A 170 -6.76 -6.07 8.41
CA MET A 170 -6.79 -4.62 8.56
C MET A 170 -7.95 -4.14 9.45
N LEU A 171 -9.14 -4.75 9.32
CA LEU A 171 -10.29 -4.45 10.19
C LEU A 171 -10.02 -4.81 11.64
N LEU A 172 -9.41 -5.97 11.89
CA LEU A 172 -9.03 -6.37 13.23
C LEU A 172 -7.98 -5.43 13.86
N GLN A 173 -7.01 -5.00 13.06
CA GLN A 173 -6.01 -4.02 13.50
C GLN A 173 -6.65 -2.67 13.86
N GLN A 174 -7.59 -2.19 13.06
CA GLN A 174 -8.34 -0.95 13.35
C GLN A 174 -9.19 -1.10 14.63
N GLY A 175 -9.91 -2.22 14.77
CA GLY A 175 -10.70 -2.53 15.96
C GLY A 175 -9.86 -2.62 17.22
N LEU A 176 -8.71 -3.29 17.15
CA LEU A 176 -7.77 -3.39 18.27
C LEU A 176 -7.21 -2.01 18.65
N GLY A 177 -6.91 -1.16 17.67
CA GLY A 177 -6.47 0.21 17.91
C GLY A 177 -7.51 1.05 18.67
N VAL A 178 -8.80 0.86 18.36
CA VAL A 178 -9.91 1.50 19.10
C VAL A 178 -10.02 0.96 20.52
N VAL A 179 -9.96 -0.34 20.71
CA VAL A 179 -10.12 -1.00 22.03
C VAL A 179 -8.95 -0.67 22.97
N LEU A 180 -7.73 -0.72 22.48
CA LEU A 180 -6.54 -0.48 23.29
C LEU A 180 -6.29 1.01 23.61
N HIS A 181 -7.18 1.92 23.17
CA HIS A 181 -6.99 3.35 23.37
C HIS A 181 -5.58 3.82 22.99
N ILE A 182 -4.99 3.26 21.95
CA ILE A 182 -3.71 3.74 21.44
C ILE A 182 -3.81 5.23 21.12
N ASN A 183 -5.02 5.72 20.88
CA ASN A 183 -5.39 7.15 20.79
C ASN A 183 -5.94 7.68 22.13
N ARG A 184 -5.19 7.60 23.19
CA ARG A 184 -5.58 8.10 24.55
C ARG A 184 -6.01 9.57 24.63
N TRP A 185 -5.81 10.33 23.55
CA TRP A 185 -6.08 11.77 23.48
C TRP A 185 -7.35 12.12 22.71
N THR A 186 -7.97 11.15 22.05
CA THR A 186 -9.23 11.35 21.35
C THR A 186 -10.38 10.95 22.26
N SER A 187 -11.13 11.95 22.69
CA SER A 187 -12.31 11.79 23.50
C SER A 187 -13.34 10.84 22.81
N ARG A 188 -13.97 10.08 23.61
CA ARG A 188 -15.28 9.38 23.67
C ARG A 188 -16.20 9.27 22.43
N SER A 189 -15.99 9.94 21.32
CA SER A 189 -16.76 9.72 20.09
C SER A 189 -15.98 8.78 19.17
N MET A 190 -16.66 7.80 18.59
CA MET A 190 -16.14 7.12 17.41
C MET A 190 -15.70 8.22 16.44
N ASN A 191 -14.39 8.36 16.26
CA ASN A 191 -13.85 9.45 15.46
C ASN A 191 -14.45 9.36 14.07
N ILE A 192 -15.00 10.44 13.56
CA ILE A 192 -15.47 10.57 12.19
C ILE A 192 -14.40 10.04 11.21
N GLY A 193 -13.10 10.23 11.54
CA GLY A 193 -11.99 9.66 10.79
C GLY A 193 -11.95 8.13 10.76
N SER A 194 -12.33 7.46 11.85
CA SER A 194 -12.43 5.99 11.85
C SER A 194 -13.58 5.50 10.97
N MET A 195 -14.70 6.24 10.93
CA MET A 195 -15.79 5.94 10.01
C MET A 195 -15.38 6.13 8.55
N TRP A 196 -14.70 7.23 8.22
CA TRP A 196 -14.15 7.45 6.88
C TRP A 196 -13.13 6.39 6.49
N ALA A 197 -12.29 5.94 7.43
CA ALA A 197 -11.34 4.86 7.21
C ALA A 197 -12.02 3.53 6.88
N LEU A 198 -13.12 3.17 7.59
CA LEU A 198 -13.91 1.98 7.31
C LEU A 198 -14.62 2.07 5.94
N LEU A 199 -15.19 3.23 5.61
CA LEU A 199 -15.81 3.47 4.31
C LEU A 199 -14.78 3.35 3.19
N LEU A 200 -13.62 3.99 3.32
CA LEU A 200 -12.54 3.89 2.35
C LEU A 200 -12.11 2.44 2.16
N GLN A 201 -11.90 1.70 3.25
CA GLN A 201 -11.50 0.29 3.19
C GLN A 201 -12.55 -0.57 2.47
N SER A 202 -13.84 -0.35 2.74
CA SER A 202 -14.92 -1.06 2.08
C SER A 202 -15.00 -0.74 0.59
N CYS A 203 -14.87 0.53 0.22
CA CYS A 203 -14.83 0.96 -1.18
C CYS A 203 -13.63 0.35 -1.93
N VAL A 204 -12.45 0.37 -1.30
CA VAL A 204 -11.24 -0.23 -1.89
C VAL A 204 -11.40 -1.74 -2.06
N PHE A 205 -11.97 -2.44 -1.09
CA PHE A 205 -12.24 -3.87 -1.20
C PHE A 205 -13.17 -4.18 -2.39
N ILE A 206 -14.30 -3.47 -2.50
CA ILE A 206 -15.25 -3.63 -3.60
C ILE A 206 -14.56 -3.35 -4.95
N PHE A 207 -13.78 -2.28 -5.02
CA PHE A 207 -13.04 -1.91 -6.22
C PHE A 207 -12.03 -2.99 -6.64
N GLN A 208 -11.26 -3.53 -5.70
CA GLN A 208 -10.31 -4.61 -5.95
C GLN A 208 -11.01 -5.89 -6.41
N MET A 209 -12.16 -6.24 -5.78
CA MET A 209 -12.97 -7.36 -6.22
C MET A 209 -13.46 -7.17 -7.65
N ARG A 210 -13.93 -5.97 -8.01
CA ARG A 210 -14.34 -5.66 -9.38
C ARG A 210 -13.21 -5.76 -10.39
N MET A 211 -12.02 -5.27 -10.05
CA MET A 211 -10.84 -5.38 -10.92
C MET A 211 -10.44 -6.83 -11.19
N LEU A 212 -10.64 -7.73 -10.23
CA LEU A 212 -10.31 -9.14 -10.37
C LEU A 212 -11.42 -9.96 -11.08
N THR A 213 -12.67 -9.50 -11.02
CA THR A 213 -13.80 -10.26 -11.59
C THR A 213 -14.24 -9.79 -12.98
N ASP A 214 -13.96 -8.55 -13.34
CA ASP A 214 -14.42 -7.94 -14.60
C ASP A 214 -13.25 -7.73 -15.55
N GLU A 215 -13.17 -8.52 -16.60
CA GLU A 215 -12.13 -8.47 -17.61
C GLU A 215 -12.04 -7.11 -18.32
N LYS A 216 -13.16 -6.39 -18.46
CA LYS A 216 -13.18 -5.04 -19.07
C LYS A 216 -12.37 -4.05 -18.24
N TRP A 217 -12.48 -4.10 -16.92
CA TRP A 217 -11.70 -3.25 -16.03
C TRP A 217 -10.22 -3.60 -16.06
N SER A 218 -9.89 -4.90 -16.11
CA SER A 218 -8.50 -5.35 -16.19
C SER A 218 -7.83 -4.89 -17.49
N THR A 219 -8.53 -5.02 -18.60
CA THR A 219 -8.07 -4.61 -19.92
C THR A 219 -7.91 -3.08 -20.00
N TRP A 220 -8.93 -2.33 -19.54
CA TRP A 220 -8.88 -0.88 -19.49
C TRP A 220 -7.70 -0.37 -18.65
N LEU A 221 -7.46 -0.98 -17.49
CA LEU A 221 -6.34 -0.62 -16.62
C LEU A 221 -4.99 -0.82 -17.33
N GLY A 222 -4.82 -1.96 -18.01
CA GLY A 222 -3.62 -2.26 -18.80
C GLY A 222 -3.36 -1.18 -19.87
N TYR A 223 -4.40 -0.78 -20.61
CA TYR A 223 -4.29 0.30 -21.59
C TYR A 223 -3.99 1.67 -20.97
N ALA A 224 -4.66 1.99 -19.85
CA ALA A 224 -4.54 3.33 -19.24
C ALA A 224 -3.21 3.54 -18.50
N THR A 225 -2.65 2.50 -17.90
CA THR A 225 -1.50 2.61 -16.99
C THR A 225 -0.28 1.81 -17.40
N GLY A 226 -0.42 0.85 -18.32
CA GLY A 226 0.62 -0.13 -18.65
C GLY A 226 0.94 -1.12 -17.51
N LEU A 227 0.10 -1.17 -16.47
CA LEU A 227 0.26 -2.04 -15.31
C LEU A 227 -0.62 -3.29 -15.45
N ALA A 228 -0.10 -4.42 -15.02
CA ALA A 228 -0.93 -5.60 -14.79
C ALA A 228 -1.82 -5.39 -13.56
N VAL A 229 -2.99 -6.06 -13.53
CA VAL A 229 -3.98 -5.92 -12.46
C VAL A 229 -3.38 -6.17 -11.09
N PHE A 230 -2.55 -7.21 -10.95
CA PHE A 230 -1.91 -7.52 -9.67
C PHE A 230 -1.03 -6.38 -9.14
N GLN A 231 -0.36 -5.64 -10.03
CA GLN A 231 0.45 -4.49 -9.63
C GLN A 231 -0.41 -3.36 -9.08
N ALA A 232 -1.52 -3.04 -9.75
CA ALA A 232 -2.45 -2.03 -9.27
C ALA A 232 -3.12 -2.44 -7.94
N VAL A 233 -3.58 -3.69 -7.82
CA VAL A 233 -4.13 -4.23 -6.57
C VAL A 233 -3.10 -4.16 -5.45
N SER A 234 -1.85 -4.54 -5.71
CA SER A 234 -0.76 -4.46 -4.73
C SER A 234 -0.46 -3.02 -4.31
N MET A 235 -0.40 -2.07 -5.25
CA MET A 235 -0.21 -0.65 -4.95
C MET A 235 -1.32 -0.10 -4.05
N ILE A 236 -2.57 -0.33 -4.44
CA ILE A 236 -3.75 0.13 -3.69
C ILE A 236 -3.73 -0.47 -2.28
N THR A 237 -3.45 -1.77 -2.15
CA THR A 237 -3.40 -2.46 -0.86
C THR A 237 -2.30 -1.92 0.04
N ASN A 238 -1.11 -1.70 -0.50
CA ASN A 238 0.02 -1.19 0.27
C ASN A 238 -0.15 0.28 0.67
N MET A 239 -0.91 1.08 -0.10
CA MET A 239 -1.24 2.46 0.25
C MET A 239 -2.42 2.59 1.19
N LEU A 240 -3.30 1.59 1.28
CA LEU A 240 -4.53 1.69 2.06
C LEU A 240 -4.25 1.96 3.54
N PHE A 241 -3.32 1.25 4.16
CA PHE A 241 -2.98 1.43 5.57
C PHE A 241 -2.41 2.83 5.88
N PRO A 242 -1.41 3.36 5.16
CA PRO A 242 -0.95 4.74 5.32
C PRO A 242 -2.05 5.80 5.10
N CYS A 243 -2.94 5.59 4.14
CA CYS A 243 -4.09 6.47 3.91
C CYS A 243 -5.05 6.48 5.10
N ILE A 244 -5.36 5.31 5.65
CA ILE A 244 -6.22 5.17 6.84
C ILE A 244 -5.60 5.91 8.03
N LEU A 245 -4.31 5.74 8.28
CA LEU A 245 -3.60 6.43 9.33
C LEU A 245 -3.65 7.95 9.17
N LEU A 246 -3.40 8.44 7.95
CA LEU A 246 -3.44 9.87 7.67
C LEU A 246 -4.84 10.45 7.89
N LEU A 247 -5.90 9.77 7.42
CA LEU A 247 -7.28 10.18 7.63
C LEU A 247 -7.64 10.24 9.12
N GLN A 248 -7.22 9.25 9.90
CA GLN A 248 -7.45 9.23 11.34
C GLN A 248 -6.76 10.38 12.06
N GLN A 249 -5.58 10.80 11.60
CA GLN A 249 -4.85 11.92 12.19
C GLN A 249 -5.42 13.28 11.77
N CYS A 250 -5.80 13.47 10.51
CA CYS A 250 -6.36 14.73 10.03
C CYS A 250 -7.67 15.12 10.73
N ASN A 251 -8.45 14.16 11.18
CA ASN A 251 -9.74 14.43 11.80
C ASN A 251 -9.65 14.94 13.26
N ILE A 252 -8.50 14.81 13.90
CA ILE A 252 -8.29 15.31 15.29
C ILE A 252 -8.31 16.83 15.33
N SER A 253 -7.95 17.47 14.22
CA SER A 253 -7.83 18.95 14.13
C SER A 253 -9.16 19.70 14.00
N PHE A 254 -10.27 19.01 13.75
CA PHE A 254 -11.57 19.62 13.41
C PHE A 254 -12.68 19.43 14.44
N ASP A 255 -12.37 19.16 15.72
CA ASP A 255 -13.41 19.04 16.74
C ASP A 255 -13.81 20.45 17.28
N PRO A 256 -14.90 21.07 16.77
CA PRO A 256 -15.31 22.42 17.17
C PRO A 256 -15.77 22.47 18.62
N VAL A 257 -16.15 21.35 19.22
CA VAL A 257 -16.66 21.28 20.60
C VAL A 257 -15.55 21.54 21.64
N SER A 258 -14.30 21.18 21.32
CA SER A 258 -13.19 21.42 22.24
C SER A 258 -12.82 22.91 22.40
N TYR A 259 -13.29 23.77 21.50
CA TYR A 259 -13.03 25.21 21.52
C TYR A 259 -14.06 26.00 22.30
N THR A 260 -15.31 25.51 22.41
CA THR A 260 -16.41 26.22 23.05
C THR A 260 -16.34 26.22 24.57
N HIS A 261 -15.74 25.21 25.18
CA HIS A 261 -15.60 25.14 26.66
C HIS A 261 -14.45 25.98 27.24
N LEU A 262 -13.59 26.54 26.39
CA LEU A 262 -12.42 27.32 26.84
C LEU A 262 -12.59 28.82 26.64
N THR A 263 -13.69 29.28 26.02
CA THR A 263 -13.96 30.70 25.75
C THR A 263 -14.99 31.32 26.67
N LEU A 264 -15.59 30.56 27.59
CA LEU A 264 -16.48 31.15 28.60
C LEU A 264 -15.65 31.75 29.74
N PRO A 265 -15.70 33.04 29.93
CA PRO A 265 -15.08 33.65 31.11
C PRO A 265 -15.80 33.17 32.36
N THR A 266 -15.08 32.53 33.28
CA THR A 266 -15.58 32.30 34.63
C THR A 266 -15.85 33.65 35.27
N LYS A 267 -17.16 33.96 35.48
CA LYS A 267 -17.56 35.06 36.34
C LYS A 267 -17.23 34.76 37.80
#